data_6274366f1d1501078dcdeab372483be5
#
_entry.id   6274366f1d1501078dcdeab372483be5
#
_cell.length_a   1.000
_cell.length_b   1.000
_cell.length_c   1.000
_cell.angle_alpha   90.00
_cell.angle_beta   90.00
_cell.angle_gamma   90.00
#
_symmetry.space_group_name_H-M   'P 1'
#
loop_
_entity.id
_entity.type
_entity.pdbx_description
1 polymer ?
#
loop_
_entity_poly.entity_id
_entity_poly.type
_entity_poly.pdbx_seq_one_letter_code
_entity_poly.pdbx_strand_id
1 'polypeptide(L)'
;MTQSDSGRPDKRKSMERITLITKPSAGYELLDSGGEEKLERFGDVVLARPDPQALWEKGRGVEWQKAAGRYTRQGKEGVWQFSRSDLLNKTSKSDLLKGWPIEFGGLKFLIKPTSFKHTGLFPEQESNWQWGSDLIKNAGREVNVLNVFGYTGGVTLAAAKAGAKVTHVDGSKSAVAWARENAKLSGLEDKPIRWITEGAAAPSMTRW
;
A
#
# COMPACT_ATOMS: atom_id res chain seq x y z
N MET A 1 5.43 57.27 -33.08
CA MET A 1 4.36 56.34 -32.76
C MET A 1 5.02 55.02 -32.33
N THR A 2 5.21 54.88 -31.04
CA THR A 2 5.83 53.66 -30.45
C THR A 2 4.71 52.85 -29.83
N GLN A 3 4.46 51.64 -30.35
CA GLN A 3 3.51 50.67 -29.79
C GLN A 3 4.10 50.11 -28.50
N SER A 4 3.39 50.25 -27.42
CA SER A 4 3.66 49.62 -26.13
C SER A 4 3.28 48.14 -26.20
N ASP A 5 4.29 47.28 -26.06
CA ASP A 5 4.14 45.82 -25.88
C ASP A 5 3.47 45.58 -24.50
N SER A 6 2.21 45.16 -24.56
CA SER A 6 1.46 44.80 -23.35
C SER A 6 1.90 43.39 -22.88
N GLY A 7 2.86 43.38 -21.98
CA GLY A 7 3.34 42.13 -21.34
C GLY A 7 2.20 41.31 -20.72
N ARG A 8 1.91 40.15 -21.34
CA ARG A 8 1.06 39.15 -20.71
C ARG A 8 1.78 38.64 -19.45
N PRO A 9 1.12 38.64 -18.29
CA PRO A 9 1.71 38.05 -17.09
C PRO A 9 1.93 36.54 -17.32
N ASP A 10 3.17 36.10 -17.18
CA ASP A 10 3.55 34.67 -17.21
C ASP A 10 2.88 33.93 -16.05
N LYS A 11 1.73 33.32 -16.33
CA LYS A 11 0.97 32.49 -15.37
C LYS A 11 1.55 31.08 -15.25
N ARG A 12 2.84 30.89 -15.28
CA ARG A 12 3.44 29.67 -14.79
C ARG A 12 3.39 29.66 -13.28
N LYS A 13 2.27 29.17 -12.71
CA LYS A 13 2.24 28.77 -11.30
C LYS A 13 3.41 27.82 -11.08
N SER A 14 4.38 28.22 -10.29
CA SER A 14 5.43 27.30 -9.83
C SER A 14 4.73 26.11 -9.19
N MET A 15 4.96 24.91 -9.72
CA MET A 15 4.45 23.69 -9.08
C MET A 15 5.15 23.57 -7.73
N GLU A 16 4.39 23.75 -6.67
CA GLU A 16 4.86 23.52 -5.31
C GLU A 16 5.15 22.01 -5.15
N ARG A 17 6.38 21.69 -4.82
CA ARG A 17 6.79 20.31 -4.55
C ARG A 17 6.49 19.98 -3.09
N ILE A 18 5.55 19.08 -2.87
CA ILE A 18 5.19 18.58 -1.53
C ILE A 18 5.84 17.22 -1.33
N THR A 19 6.54 17.05 -0.21
CA THR A 19 7.05 15.75 0.24
C THR A 19 6.16 15.24 1.36
N LEU A 20 5.54 14.08 1.15
CA LEU A 20 4.70 13.41 2.13
C LEU A 20 5.45 12.20 2.69
N ILE A 21 5.38 12.02 4.00
CA ILE A 21 6.10 10.95 4.71
C ILE A 21 5.08 10.15 5.51
N THR A 22 5.07 8.83 5.33
CA THR A 22 4.27 7.90 6.15
C THR A 22 4.78 7.95 7.59
N LYS A 23 3.87 8.25 8.52
CA LYS A 23 4.21 8.31 9.94
C LYS A 23 4.15 6.92 10.59
N PRO A 24 5.01 6.65 11.59
CA PRO A 24 4.90 5.44 12.40
C PRO A 24 3.53 5.33 13.06
N SER A 25 2.98 4.13 13.09
CA SER A 25 1.71 3.81 13.77
C SER A 25 1.79 2.43 14.44
N ALA A 26 0.78 2.06 15.22
CA ALA A 26 0.70 0.71 15.79
C ALA A 26 0.65 -0.37 14.71
N GLY A 27 0.03 -0.08 13.55
CA GLY A 27 -0.09 -1.03 12.45
C GLY A 27 1.13 -1.15 11.56
N TYR A 28 1.90 -0.07 11.37
CA TYR A 28 3.08 -0.07 10.50
C TYR A 28 4.14 0.94 10.94
N GLU A 29 5.40 0.54 10.79
CA GLU A 29 6.56 1.41 10.96
C GLU A 29 7.74 0.92 10.12
N LEU A 30 8.41 1.82 9.40
CA LEU A 30 9.73 1.59 8.85
C LEU A 30 10.76 1.81 9.96
N LEU A 31 11.33 0.72 10.48
CA LEU A 31 12.28 0.78 11.60
C LEU A 31 13.66 1.21 11.16
N ASP A 32 14.12 0.71 10.01
CA ASP A 32 15.42 1.04 9.43
C ASP A 32 15.47 0.64 7.94
N SER A 33 16.44 1.20 7.22
CA SER A 33 16.77 0.77 5.86
C SER A 33 18.27 0.93 5.61
N GLY A 34 18.83 0.10 4.74
CA GLY A 34 20.24 0.15 4.37
C GLY A 34 20.73 -1.22 3.88
N GLY A 35 21.88 -1.23 3.19
CA GLY A 35 22.45 -2.45 2.63
C GLY A 35 21.48 -3.20 1.72
N GLU A 36 20.76 -2.47 0.87
CA GLU A 36 19.75 -2.96 -0.06
C GLU A 36 18.56 -3.71 0.60
N GLU A 37 18.31 -3.45 1.89
CA GLU A 37 17.20 -4.03 2.66
C GLU A 37 16.43 -2.95 3.42
N LYS A 38 15.23 -3.28 3.84
CA LYS A 38 14.43 -2.52 4.79
C LYS A 38 13.88 -3.42 5.89
N LEU A 39 13.85 -2.86 7.10
CA LEU A 39 13.31 -3.47 8.30
C LEU A 39 12.00 -2.78 8.64
N GLU A 40 10.90 -3.51 8.60
CA GLU A 40 9.56 -2.97 8.76
C GLU A 40 8.79 -3.75 9.83
N ARG A 41 8.00 -3.04 10.61
CA ARG A 41 7.07 -3.64 11.58
C ARG A 41 5.64 -3.55 11.03
N PHE A 42 4.97 -4.69 10.99
CA PHE A 42 3.56 -4.84 10.62
C PHE A 42 2.78 -5.39 11.83
N GLY A 43 2.12 -4.52 12.59
CA GLY A 43 1.60 -4.86 13.91
C GLY A 43 2.73 -5.26 14.85
N ASP A 44 2.69 -6.49 15.36
CA ASP A 44 3.73 -7.04 16.24
C ASP A 44 4.86 -7.76 15.49
N VAL A 45 4.74 -7.94 14.17
CA VAL A 45 5.69 -8.74 13.38
C VAL A 45 6.69 -7.85 12.67
N VAL A 46 7.98 -8.08 12.92
CA VAL A 46 9.09 -7.38 12.25
C VAL A 46 9.61 -8.25 11.09
N LEU A 47 9.68 -7.66 9.91
CA LEU A 47 10.15 -8.30 8.68
C LEU A 47 11.33 -7.55 8.08
N ALA A 48 12.34 -8.29 7.60
CA ALA A 48 13.42 -7.77 6.78
C ALA A 48 13.22 -8.25 5.33
N ARG A 49 13.25 -7.32 4.38
CA ARG A 49 13.05 -7.63 2.96
C ARG A 49 13.89 -6.73 2.04
N PRO A 50 14.18 -7.18 0.80
CA PRO A 50 15.01 -6.42 -0.12
C PRO A 50 14.40 -5.05 -0.49
N ASP A 51 15.24 -4.04 -0.44
CA ASP A 51 15.01 -2.70 -1.00
C ASP A 51 16.27 -2.22 -1.72
N PRO A 52 16.42 -2.51 -3.04
CA PRO A 52 17.64 -2.21 -3.79
C PRO A 52 17.98 -0.72 -3.87
N GLN A 53 17.10 0.17 -3.48
CA GLN A 53 17.34 1.61 -3.46
C GLN A 53 18.00 2.08 -2.16
N ALA A 54 17.98 1.27 -1.10
CA ALA A 54 18.60 1.58 0.19
C ALA A 54 20.10 1.27 0.16
N LEU A 55 20.89 2.08 -0.57
CA LEU A 55 22.34 1.87 -0.80
C LEU A 55 23.23 2.29 0.38
N TRP A 56 22.68 3.01 1.35
CA TRP A 56 23.40 3.43 2.56
C TRP A 56 23.58 2.28 3.55
N GLU A 57 24.40 2.49 4.56
CA GLU A 57 24.62 1.49 5.60
C GLU A 57 23.43 1.38 6.57
N LYS A 58 23.25 0.19 7.15
CA LYS A 58 22.23 -0.06 8.18
C LYS A 58 22.57 0.70 9.45
N GLY A 59 21.59 1.46 9.97
CA GLY A 59 21.80 2.27 11.16
C GLY A 59 21.66 1.51 12.48
N ARG A 60 20.80 0.50 12.55
CA ARG A 60 20.40 -0.16 13.81
C ARG A 60 20.58 -1.68 13.77
N GLY A 61 21.84 -2.12 13.86
CA GLY A 61 22.19 -3.55 13.76
C GLY A 61 21.49 -4.48 14.74
N VAL A 62 21.21 -4.02 15.97
CA VAL A 62 20.52 -4.84 17.00
C VAL A 62 19.07 -5.13 16.62
N GLU A 63 18.37 -4.18 16.01
CA GLU A 63 16.96 -4.34 15.63
C GLU A 63 16.81 -5.29 14.44
N TRP A 64 17.76 -5.34 13.53
CA TRP A 64 17.77 -6.27 12.40
C TRP A 64 17.80 -7.75 12.85
N GLN A 65 18.39 -8.04 13.99
CA GLN A 65 18.43 -9.38 14.58
C GLN A 65 17.06 -9.80 15.15
N LYS A 66 16.19 -8.83 15.46
CA LYS A 66 14.83 -9.08 15.97
C LYS A 66 13.83 -9.40 14.86
N ALA A 67 14.23 -9.39 13.58
CA ALA A 67 13.32 -9.72 12.49
C ALA A 67 12.78 -11.14 12.65
N ALA A 68 11.46 -11.27 12.77
CA ALA A 68 10.76 -12.54 12.83
C ALA A 68 10.84 -13.30 11.50
N GLY A 69 10.88 -12.55 10.39
CA GLY A 69 11.02 -13.11 9.06
C GLY A 69 11.97 -12.29 8.19
N ARG A 70 12.81 -12.99 7.43
CA ARG A 70 13.68 -12.40 6.40
C ARG A 70 13.38 -13.02 5.05
N TYR A 71 13.18 -12.16 4.05
CA TYR A 71 13.03 -12.61 2.68
C TYR A 71 14.40 -12.72 2.02
N THR A 72 14.68 -13.88 1.44
CA THR A 72 15.90 -14.12 0.67
C THR A 72 15.52 -14.49 -0.76
N ARG A 73 16.10 -13.80 -1.74
CA ARG A 73 15.86 -14.08 -3.16
C ARG A 73 16.62 -15.34 -3.59
N GLN A 74 15.91 -16.26 -4.26
CA GLN A 74 16.48 -17.48 -4.85
C GLN A 74 16.06 -17.53 -6.32
N GLY A 75 16.91 -17.07 -7.23
CA GLY A 75 16.57 -17.00 -8.66
C GLY A 75 15.44 -16.01 -8.96
N LYS A 76 14.38 -16.51 -9.61
CA LYS A 76 13.19 -15.70 -9.97
C LYS A 76 12.22 -15.48 -8.80
N GLU A 77 12.20 -16.37 -7.83
CA GLU A 77 11.37 -16.34 -6.65
C GLU A 77 12.23 -16.13 -5.41
N GLY A 78 11.60 -16.07 -4.25
CA GLY A 78 12.30 -15.99 -2.99
C GLY A 78 11.56 -16.72 -1.89
N VAL A 79 12.28 -16.90 -0.79
CA VAL A 79 11.81 -17.66 0.36
C VAL A 79 11.86 -16.79 1.60
N TRP A 80 10.83 -16.89 2.43
CA TRP A 80 10.81 -16.33 3.77
C TRP A 80 11.45 -17.32 4.75
N GLN A 81 12.50 -16.86 5.39
CA GLN A 81 13.12 -17.54 6.51
C GLN A 81 12.62 -16.92 7.80
N PHE A 82 11.96 -17.73 8.63
CA PHE A 82 11.47 -17.28 9.94
C PHE A 82 12.43 -17.76 11.01
N SER A 83 12.95 -16.80 11.80
CA SER A 83 13.78 -17.09 12.97
C SER A 83 12.90 -17.34 14.20
N ARG A 84 13.45 -18.05 15.21
CA ARG A 84 12.86 -18.12 16.54
C ARG A 84 13.06 -16.75 17.21
N SER A 85 12.09 -15.86 17.02
CA SER A 85 11.95 -14.65 17.82
C SER A 85 10.92 -14.92 18.92
N ASP A 86 10.86 -14.07 19.95
CA ASP A 86 9.88 -14.16 21.03
C ASP A 86 8.41 -14.17 20.54
N LEU A 87 8.18 -13.67 19.30
CA LEU A 87 6.88 -13.76 18.63
C LEU A 87 6.52 -15.18 18.21
N LEU A 88 7.49 -16.00 17.81
CA LEU A 88 7.25 -17.40 17.45
C LEU A 88 6.88 -18.27 18.66
N ASN A 89 7.13 -17.81 19.88
CA ASN A 89 6.61 -18.48 21.08
C ASN A 89 5.08 -18.36 21.20
N LYS A 90 4.46 -17.39 20.52
CA LYS A 90 3.00 -17.13 20.53
C LYS A 90 2.32 -17.50 19.20
N THR A 91 3.08 -17.60 18.09
CA THR A 91 2.53 -17.79 16.73
C THR A 91 3.41 -18.76 15.95
N SER A 92 2.81 -19.76 15.33
CA SER A 92 3.57 -20.72 14.52
C SER A 92 4.02 -20.13 13.18
N LYS A 93 5.09 -20.68 12.59
CA LYS A 93 5.52 -20.35 11.22
C LYS A 93 4.38 -20.52 10.21
N SER A 94 3.56 -21.55 10.36
CA SER A 94 2.41 -21.81 9.48
C SER A 94 1.36 -20.70 9.58
N ASP A 95 1.15 -20.13 10.75
CA ASP A 95 0.19 -19.05 10.93
C ASP A 95 0.71 -17.72 10.37
N LEU A 96 2.00 -17.43 10.52
CA LEU A 96 2.62 -16.28 9.86
C LEU A 96 2.52 -16.37 8.32
N LEU A 97 2.64 -17.56 7.74
CA LEU A 97 2.47 -17.76 6.30
C LEU A 97 1.01 -17.60 5.83
N LYS A 98 0.02 -17.88 6.69
CA LYS A 98 -1.39 -17.60 6.39
C LYS A 98 -1.70 -16.11 6.41
N GLY A 99 -0.90 -15.33 7.15
CA GLY A 99 -1.05 -13.89 7.31
C GLY A 99 -1.71 -13.48 8.63
N TRP A 100 -1.62 -12.19 8.93
CA TRP A 100 -2.20 -11.57 10.12
C TRP A 100 -2.79 -10.20 9.79
N PRO A 101 -3.87 -9.80 10.46
CA PRO A 101 -4.47 -8.50 10.24
C PRO A 101 -3.68 -7.40 10.96
N ILE A 102 -3.61 -6.23 10.33
CA ILE A 102 -3.18 -4.97 10.95
C ILE A 102 -4.21 -3.87 10.69
N GLU A 103 -4.17 -2.81 11.49
CA GLU A 103 -4.89 -1.58 11.20
C GLU A 103 -3.92 -0.50 10.77
N PHE A 104 -4.16 0.10 9.59
CA PHE A 104 -3.31 1.14 9.02
C PHE A 104 -4.14 2.11 8.17
N GLY A 105 -3.92 3.43 8.33
CA GLY A 105 -4.69 4.46 7.61
C GLY A 105 -6.20 4.37 7.88
N GLY A 106 -6.61 3.86 9.04
CA GLY A 106 -8.01 3.65 9.42
C GLY A 106 -8.69 2.50 8.67
N LEU A 107 -7.95 1.61 8.03
CA LEU A 107 -8.39 0.41 7.33
C LEU A 107 -7.72 -0.82 7.92
N LYS A 108 -8.31 -2.00 7.73
CA LYS A 108 -7.71 -3.27 8.13
C LYS A 108 -7.16 -4.01 6.91
N PHE A 109 -5.91 -4.44 7.02
CA PHE A 109 -5.21 -5.18 5.97
C PHE A 109 -4.72 -6.51 6.51
N LEU A 110 -4.93 -7.55 5.74
CA LEU A 110 -4.29 -8.84 5.97
C LEU A 110 -2.86 -8.79 5.38
N ILE A 111 -1.87 -8.92 6.21
CA ILE A 111 -0.47 -8.99 5.80
C ILE A 111 -0.11 -10.46 5.55
N LYS A 112 0.41 -10.77 4.35
CA LYS A 112 0.84 -12.14 3.97
C LYS A 112 2.25 -12.09 3.37
N PRO A 113 3.21 -12.82 3.90
CA PRO A 113 4.50 -13.05 3.26
C PRO A 113 4.30 -13.83 1.94
N THR A 114 4.60 -13.19 0.81
CA THR A 114 4.48 -13.84 -0.52
C THR A 114 5.84 -14.25 -1.08
N SER A 115 5.87 -15.17 -2.05
CA SER A 115 7.09 -15.56 -2.77
C SER A 115 7.75 -14.40 -3.57
N PHE A 116 7.06 -13.28 -3.73
CA PHE A 116 7.53 -12.08 -4.44
C PHE A 116 7.97 -10.94 -3.52
N LYS A 117 8.32 -11.20 -2.26
CA LYS A 117 8.66 -10.20 -1.23
C LYS A 117 7.53 -9.24 -0.81
N HIS A 118 6.44 -9.19 -1.52
CA HIS A 118 5.32 -8.31 -1.19
C HIS A 118 4.53 -8.85 0.01
N THR A 119 4.01 -7.93 0.82
CA THR A 119 3.30 -8.28 2.06
C THR A 119 1.81 -7.91 2.01
N GLY A 120 1.36 -7.35 0.88
CA GLY A 120 -0.04 -6.95 0.69
C GLY A 120 -0.32 -5.49 1.04
N LEU A 121 0.67 -4.73 1.48
CA LEU A 121 0.52 -3.32 1.80
C LEU A 121 1.66 -2.49 1.18
N PHE A 122 1.32 -1.31 0.67
CA PHE A 122 2.23 -0.24 0.25
C PHE A 122 1.97 0.98 1.17
N PRO A 123 2.65 1.05 2.32
CA PRO A 123 2.37 2.07 3.33
C PRO A 123 2.60 3.50 2.84
N GLU A 124 3.52 3.70 1.91
CA GLU A 124 3.82 4.98 1.28
C GLU A 124 2.61 5.59 0.53
N GLN A 125 1.60 4.78 0.23
CA GLN A 125 0.38 5.22 -0.43
C GLN A 125 -0.66 5.82 0.52
N GLU A 126 -0.47 5.75 1.82
CA GLU A 126 -1.44 6.24 2.81
C GLU A 126 -1.80 7.72 2.59
N SER A 127 -0.82 8.55 2.33
CA SER A 127 -1.04 9.97 2.07
C SER A 127 -1.87 10.22 0.81
N ASN A 128 -1.71 9.39 -0.23
CA ASN A 128 -2.56 9.44 -1.42
C ASN A 128 -3.99 8.99 -1.12
N TRP A 129 -4.17 7.99 -0.24
CA TRP A 129 -5.51 7.57 0.20
C TRP A 129 -6.21 8.67 0.97
N GLN A 130 -5.50 9.34 1.87
CA GLN A 130 -6.05 10.45 2.65
C GLN A 130 -6.46 11.60 1.75
N TRP A 131 -5.56 12.05 0.87
CA TRP A 131 -5.83 13.10 -0.11
C TRP A 131 -7.07 12.79 -0.98
N GLY A 132 -7.13 11.60 -1.56
CA GLY A 132 -8.28 11.15 -2.36
C GLY A 132 -9.58 11.07 -1.55
N SER A 133 -9.50 10.59 -0.30
CA SER A 133 -10.65 10.54 0.61
C SER A 133 -11.20 11.93 0.92
N ASP A 134 -10.34 12.91 1.13
CA ASP A 134 -10.75 14.27 1.43
C ASP A 134 -11.39 14.94 0.21
N LEU A 135 -10.88 14.68 -1.01
CA LEU A 135 -11.53 15.14 -2.25
C LEU A 135 -12.94 14.55 -2.39
N ILE A 136 -13.11 13.25 -2.13
CA ILE A 136 -14.41 12.57 -2.22
C ILE A 136 -15.40 13.18 -1.21
N LYS A 137 -15.01 13.33 0.05
CA LYS A 137 -15.86 13.89 1.11
C LYS A 137 -16.30 15.32 0.82
N ASN A 138 -15.42 16.12 0.22
CA ASN A 138 -15.65 17.53 -0.06
C ASN A 138 -16.27 17.80 -1.45
N ALA A 139 -16.58 16.78 -2.22
CA ALA A 139 -17.08 16.92 -3.59
C ALA A 139 -18.50 17.51 -3.68
N GLY A 140 -19.31 17.43 -2.60
CA GLY A 140 -20.69 17.90 -2.59
C GLY A 140 -21.66 17.14 -3.55
N ARG A 141 -21.21 16.02 -4.12
CA ARG A 141 -21.95 15.16 -5.05
C ARG A 141 -21.48 13.72 -4.95
N GLU A 142 -22.23 12.80 -5.52
CA GLU A 142 -21.76 11.42 -5.68
C GLU A 142 -20.50 11.36 -6.54
N VAL A 143 -19.53 10.57 -6.11
CA VAL A 143 -18.25 10.39 -6.79
C VAL A 143 -18.08 8.94 -7.23
N ASN A 144 -17.76 8.75 -8.50
CA ASN A 144 -17.37 7.45 -9.05
C ASN A 144 -15.84 7.43 -9.20
N VAL A 145 -15.21 6.39 -8.67
CA VAL A 145 -13.75 6.21 -8.71
C VAL A 145 -13.41 4.96 -9.50
N LEU A 146 -12.54 5.10 -10.50
CA LEU A 146 -11.89 3.99 -11.18
C LEU A 146 -10.49 3.81 -10.59
N ASN A 147 -10.22 2.67 -9.97
CA ASN A 147 -8.90 2.28 -9.48
C ASN A 147 -8.35 1.14 -10.33
N VAL A 148 -7.41 1.45 -11.22
CA VAL A 148 -6.68 0.48 -12.06
C VAL A 148 -5.38 0.10 -11.36
N PHE A 149 -4.97 -1.17 -11.53
CA PHE A 149 -3.86 -1.77 -10.78
C PHE A 149 -4.11 -1.75 -9.27
N GLY A 150 -5.37 -2.08 -8.92
CA GLY A 150 -5.88 -1.87 -7.56
C GLY A 150 -5.24 -2.74 -6.48
N TYR A 151 -4.47 -3.78 -6.88
CA TYR A 151 -3.73 -4.70 -6.02
C TYR A 151 -4.61 -5.21 -4.87
N THR A 152 -4.20 -5.05 -3.61
CA THR A 152 -4.92 -5.48 -2.40
C THR A 152 -5.93 -4.45 -1.88
N GLY A 153 -6.19 -3.39 -2.65
CA GLY A 153 -7.34 -2.52 -2.47
C GLY A 153 -7.15 -1.28 -1.61
N GLY A 154 -5.93 -0.85 -1.26
CA GLY A 154 -5.74 0.32 -0.37
C GLY A 154 -6.52 1.56 -0.83
N VAL A 155 -6.31 2.02 -2.06
CA VAL A 155 -7.05 3.17 -2.65
C VAL A 155 -8.56 2.88 -2.75
N THR A 156 -8.93 1.66 -3.17
CA THR A 156 -10.32 1.23 -3.32
C THR A 156 -11.08 1.34 -2.00
N LEU A 157 -10.50 0.80 -0.92
CA LEU A 157 -11.13 0.78 0.39
C LEU A 157 -11.21 2.18 1.01
N ALA A 158 -10.16 3.00 0.83
CA ALA A 158 -10.15 4.38 1.29
C ALA A 158 -11.25 5.21 0.58
N ALA A 159 -11.37 5.08 -0.75
CA ALA A 159 -12.39 5.76 -1.53
C ALA A 159 -13.82 5.29 -1.17
N ALA A 160 -14.03 3.98 -1.02
CA ALA A 160 -15.34 3.43 -0.62
C ALA A 160 -15.73 3.85 0.81
N LYS A 161 -14.77 3.90 1.74
CA LYS A 161 -14.98 4.41 3.10
C LYS A 161 -15.33 5.89 3.10
N ALA A 162 -14.76 6.67 2.17
CA ALA A 162 -15.07 8.08 1.99
C ALA A 162 -16.43 8.34 1.31
N GLY A 163 -17.13 7.30 0.83
CA GLY A 163 -18.47 7.39 0.25
C GLY A 163 -18.55 7.31 -1.27
N ALA A 164 -17.46 7.00 -1.97
CA ALA A 164 -17.48 6.84 -3.42
C ALA A 164 -18.06 5.47 -3.84
N LYS A 165 -18.63 5.44 -5.06
CA LYS A 165 -18.81 4.19 -5.82
C LYS A 165 -17.47 3.88 -6.51
N VAL A 166 -16.95 2.66 -6.31
CA VAL A 166 -15.60 2.33 -6.78
C VAL A 166 -15.64 1.17 -7.76
N THR A 167 -14.93 1.30 -8.88
CA THR A 167 -14.57 0.17 -9.73
C THR A 167 -13.10 -0.16 -9.51
N HIS A 168 -12.86 -1.32 -8.93
CA HIS A 168 -11.53 -1.89 -8.69
C HIS A 168 -11.16 -2.82 -9.84
N VAL A 169 -10.02 -2.60 -10.45
CA VAL A 169 -9.50 -3.41 -11.56
C VAL A 169 -8.08 -3.86 -11.27
N ASP A 170 -7.85 -5.16 -11.38
CA ASP A 170 -6.50 -5.73 -11.32
C ASP A 170 -6.42 -6.99 -12.20
N GLY A 171 -5.27 -7.23 -12.83
CA GLY A 171 -5.03 -8.42 -13.66
C GLY A 171 -4.86 -9.71 -12.87
N SER A 172 -4.56 -9.62 -11.58
CA SER A 172 -4.32 -10.76 -10.70
C SER A 172 -5.58 -11.17 -9.93
N LYS A 173 -6.10 -12.37 -10.22
CA LYS A 173 -7.21 -12.96 -9.46
C LYS A 173 -6.92 -13.03 -7.96
N SER A 174 -5.70 -13.37 -7.59
CA SER A 174 -5.30 -13.46 -6.18
C SER A 174 -5.26 -12.09 -5.50
N ALA A 175 -4.82 -11.05 -6.19
CA ALA A 175 -4.83 -9.68 -5.67
C ALA A 175 -6.27 -9.17 -5.44
N VAL A 176 -7.18 -9.39 -6.40
CA VAL A 176 -8.60 -9.03 -6.25
C VAL A 176 -9.27 -9.81 -5.11
N ALA A 177 -8.97 -11.10 -4.97
CA ALA A 177 -9.48 -11.89 -3.84
C ALA A 177 -8.98 -11.33 -2.49
N TRP A 178 -7.70 -10.97 -2.42
CA TRP A 178 -7.11 -10.35 -1.24
C TRP A 178 -7.70 -8.97 -0.94
N ALA A 179 -7.96 -8.16 -1.97
CA ALA A 179 -8.64 -6.87 -1.80
C ALA A 179 -10.06 -7.04 -1.22
N ARG A 180 -10.81 -8.06 -1.65
CA ARG A 180 -12.12 -8.40 -1.05
C ARG A 180 -12.01 -8.85 0.41
N GLU A 181 -10.97 -9.62 0.73
CA GLU A 181 -10.68 -10.02 2.12
C GLU A 181 -10.41 -8.79 3.00
N ASN A 182 -9.60 -7.84 2.51
CA ASN A 182 -9.34 -6.58 3.18
C ASN A 182 -10.62 -5.71 3.32
N ALA A 183 -11.51 -5.71 2.32
CA ALA A 183 -12.81 -5.05 2.40
C ALA A 183 -13.66 -5.62 3.54
N LYS A 184 -13.74 -6.95 3.64
CA LYS A 184 -14.44 -7.63 4.73
C LYS A 184 -13.83 -7.32 6.10
N LEU A 185 -12.51 -7.40 6.24
CA LEU A 185 -11.80 -7.06 7.48
C LEU A 185 -12.07 -5.61 7.91
N SER A 186 -12.21 -4.70 6.94
CA SER A 186 -12.48 -3.28 7.17
C SER A 186 -13.96 -2.95 7.37
N GLY A 187 -14.88 -3.94 7.30
CA GLY A 187 -16.34 -3.72 7.39
C GLY A 187 -16.90 -2.92 6.20
N LEU A 188 -16.34 -3.13 5.01
CA LEU A 188 -16.69 -2.41 3.78
C LEU A 188 -17.25 -3.34 2.68
N GLU A 189 -17.61 -4.57 3.01
CA GLU A 189 -18.12 -5.54 2.05
C GLU A 189 -19.43 -5.12 1.39
N ASP A 190 -20.27 -4.37 2.11
CA ASP A 190 -21.56 -3.85 1.62
C ASP A 190 -21.44 -2.52 0.86
N LYS A 191 -20.23 -1.97 0.73
CA LYS A 191 -20.01 -0.74 -0.01
C LYS A 191 -20.08 -0.98 -1.52
N PRO A 192 -20.48 0.03 -2.32
CA PRO A 192 -20.63 -0.11 -3.77
C PRO A 192 -19.28 -0.22 -4.47
N ILE A 193 -18.65 -1.39 -4.36
CA ILE A 193 -17.38 -1.71 -5.01
C ILE A 193 -17.63 -2.76 -6.09
N ARG A 194 -17.36 -2.38 -7.34
CA ARG A 194 -17.35 -3.29 -8.48
C ARG A 194 -15.95 -3.87 -8.63
N TRP A 195 -15.84 -5.19 -8.55
CA TRP A 195 -14.56 -5.91 -8.66
C TRP A 195 -14.39 -6.50 -10.05
N ILE A 196 -13.30 -6.15 -10.74
CA ILE A 196 -12.97 -6.62 -12.08
C ILE A 196 -11.58 -7.26 -12.06
N THR A 197 -11.51 -8.50 -12.57
CA THR A 197 -10.24 -9.21 -12.74
C THR A 197 -9.90 -9.24 -14.22
N GLU A 198 -9.26 -8.18 -14.70
CA GLU A 198 -8.87 -8.02 -16.10
C GLU A 198 -7.65 -7.10 -16.19
N GLY A 199 -6.92 -7.18 -17.32
CA GLY A 199 -5.88 -6.19 -17.62
C GLY A 199 -6.48 -4.80 -17.84
N ALA A 200 -5.71 -3.76 -17.53
CA ALA A 200 -6.18 -2.36 -17.61
C ALA A 200 -6.62 -1.90 -19.02
N ALA A 201 -6.28 -2.65 -20.06
CA ALA A 201 -6.69 -2.37 -21.45
C ALA A 201 -7.92 -3.18 -21.90
N ALA A 202 -8.60 -3.89 -21.01
CA ALA A 202 -9.69 -4.77 -21.40
C ALA A 202 -10.98 -3.99 -21.75
N PRO A 203 -11.79 -4.49 -22.70
CA PRO A 203 -13.01 -3.80 -23.19
C PRO A 203 -14.09 -3.58 -22.11
N SER A 204 -14.13 -4.39 -21.04
CA SER A 204 -15.07 -4.23 -19.93
C SER A 204 -14.87 -2.92 -19.14
N MET A 205 -13.71 -2.29 -19.26
CA MET A 205 -13.37 -1.01 -18.64
C MET A 205 -14.06 0.19 -19.30
N THR A 206 -14.52 0.07 -20.53
CA THR A 206 -15.11 1.16 -21.30
C THR A 206 -16.64 1.30 -21.11
N ARG A 207 -17.24 0.41 -20.33
CA ARG A 207 -18.70 0.44 -20.05
C ARG A 207 -18.95 0.83 -18.60
N TRP A 208 -19.33 2.06 -18.40
CA TRP A 208 -19.84 2.62 -17.13
C TRP A 208 -21.36 2.54 -17.08
#